data_b8c2bc57656276da426eed561e1022fe
#
_entry.id   b8c2bc57656276da426eed561e1022fe
#
_cell.length_a   1.000
_cell.length_b   1.000
_cell.length_c   1.000
_cell.angle_alpha   90.00
_cell.angle_beta   90.00
_cell.angle_gamma   90.00
#
_symmetry.space_group_name_H-M   'P 1'
#
loop_
_entity.id
_entity.type
_entity.pdbx_description
1 polymer ?
#
loop_
_entity_poly.entity_id
_entity_poly.type
_entity_poly.pdbx_seq_one_letter_code
_entity_poly.pdbx_strand_id
1 'polypeptide(L)'
;MASGGGHVTAVSSYIAYARALNRLGWTPAEFVVAESFVVRLRGMLGRRPVAANGLPLVMAFPRCSSVHTCFMAYPIDIAFIDARGNILARYENVCPWCMCSCPGAWAVLERPSILATPPALQQVPAEEIGDSRLSAYEIG
;
A
#
# COMPACT_ATOMS: atom_id res chain seq x y z
N MET A 1 -24.76 27.85 -1.07
CA MET A 1 -24.23 27.24 -2.27
C MET A 1 -22.80 26.77 -2.04
N ALA A 2 -22.59 25.64 -1.40
CA ALA A 2 -21.24 25.07 -1.27
C ALA A 2 -21.29 23.55 -0.94
N SER A 3 -22.04 22.78 -1.69
CA SER A 3 -22.11 21.31 -1.47
C SER A 3 -21.60 20.47 -2.63
N GLY A 4 -20.91 21.06 -3.59
CA GLY A 4 -20.39 20.35 -4.78
C GLY A 4 -18.91 19.99 -4.76
N GLY A 5 -18.11 20.57 -3.85
CA GLY A 5 -16.65 20.42 -3.88
C GLY A 5 -16.09 19.14 -3.26
N GLY A 6 -16.77 18.57 -2.27
CA GLY A 6 -16.24 17.44 -1.51
C GLY A 6 -16.28 16.09 -2.28
N HIS A 7 -17.28 15.89 -3.08
CA HIS A 7 -17.45 14.63 -3.81
C HIS A 7 -16.48 14.51 -5.00
N VAL A 8 -16.24 15.60 -5.71
CA VAL A 8 -15.32 15.63 -6.85
C VAL A 8 -13.87 15.45 -6.40
N THR A 9 -13.49 16.05 -5.29
CA THR A 9 -12.13 15.91 -4.72
C THR A 9 -11.86 14.48 -4.22
N ALA A 10 -12.82 13.82 -3.61
CA ALA A 10 -12.67 12.43 -3.17
C ALA A 10 -12.48 11.46 -4.34
N VAL A 11 -13.31 11.58 -5.38
CA VAL A 11 -13.19 10.74 -6.60
C VAL A 11 -11.84 10.97 -7.29
N SER A 12 -11.38 12.20 -7.39
CA SER A 12 -10.08 12.53 -7.97
C SER A 12 -8.92 11.91 -7.18
N SER A 13 -9.01 11.91 -5.86
CA SER A 13 -8.02 11.28 -4.98
C SER A 13 -7.95 9.77 -5.19
N TYR A 14 -9.09 9.09 -5.27
CA TYR A 14 -9.12 7.65 -5.53
C TYR A 14 -8.54 7.29 -6.89
N ILE A 15 -8.78 8.10 -7.92
CA ILE A 15 -8.19 7.90 -9.24
C ILE A 15 -6.66 8.02 -9.17
N ALA A 16 -6.14 9.00 -8.44
CA ALA A 16 -4.71 9.18 -8.25
C ALA A 16 -4.08 7.96 -7.55
N TYR A 17 -4.70 7.47 -6.48
CA TYR A 17 -4.24 6.27 -5.78
C TYR A 17 -4.28 5.03 -6.68
N ALA A 18 -5.36 4.81 -7.40
CA ALA A 18 -5.50 3.67 -8.30
C ALA A 18 -4.41 3.68 -9.39
N ARG A 19 -4.12 4.84 -9.97
CA ARG A 19 -3.03 5.00 -10.94
C ARG A 19 -1.67 4.67 -10.34
N ALA A 20 -1.40 5.21 -9.16
CA ALA A 20 -0.14 4.98 -8.47
C ALA A 20 0.07 3.52 -8.14
N LEU A 21 -0.93 2.86 -7.57
CA LEU A 21 -0.88 1.43 -7.23
C LEU A 21 -0.64 0.57 -8.47
N ASN A 22 -1.31 0.89 -9.58
CA ASN A 22 -1.12 0.16 -10.83
C ASN A 22 0.29 0.35 -11.40
N ARG A 23 0.81 1.58 -11.39
CA ARG A 23 2.17 1.89 -11.84
C ARG A 23 3.26 1.24 -10.98
N LEU A 24 3.01 1.13 -9.67
CA LEU A 24 3.90 0.47 -8.74
C LEU A 24 3.85 -1.07 -8.83
N GLY A 25 2.80 -1.62 -9.43
CA GLY A 25 2.55 -3.05 -9.39
C GLY A 25 2.12 -3.54 -8.00
N TRP A 26 1.48 -2.68 -7.20
CA TRP A 26 1.05 -2.96 -5.83
C TRP A 26 -0.42 -3.40 -5.76
N THR A 27 -0.87 -4.09 -6.76
CA THR A 27 -2.21 -4.66 -6.85
C THR A 27 -2.13 -6.16 -7.15
N PRO A 28 -3.07 -6.98 -6.62
CA PRO A 28 -4.14 -6.62 -5.69
C PRO A 28 -3.65 -6.33 -4.27
N ALA A 29 -4.37 -5.51 -3.54
CA ALA A 29 -4.03 -5.13 -2.17
C ALA A 29 -5.28 -4.76 -1.37
N GLU A 30 -5.18 -4.89 -0.06
CA GLU A 30 -6.10 -4.25 0.89
C GLU A 30 -5.66 -2.79 1.05
N PHE A 31 -6.46 -1.86 0.53
CA PHE A 31 -6.10 -0.45 0.47
C PHE A 31 -6.83 0.35 1.56
N VAL A 32 -6.07 1.07 2.37
CA VAL A 32 -6.58 1.89 3.48
C VAL A 32 -6.04 3.31 3.36
N VAL A 33 -6.93 4.29 3.41
CA VAL A 33 -6.54 5.71 3.46
C VAL A 33 -6.56 6.18 4.91
N ALA A 34 -5.42 6.67 5.39
CA ALA A 34 -5.25 7.17 6.75
C ALA A 34 -5.69 8.65 6.85
N GLU A 35 -6.98 8.89 6.90
CA GLU A 35 -7.55 10.24 6.93
C GLU A 35 -7.55 10.86 8.33
N SER A 36 -7.74 10.05 9.38
CA SER A 36 -7.75 10.54 10.74
C SER A 36 -6.33 10.64 11.33
N PHE A 37 -6.14 11.60 12.24
CA PHE A 37 -4.86 11.77 12.94
C PHE A 37 -4.40 10.49 13.67
N VAL A 38 -5.33 9.79 14.31
CA VAL A 38 -5.01 8.55 15.04
C VAL A 38 -4.55 7.44 14.10
N VAL A 39 -5.21 7.29 12.94
CA VAL A 39 -4.83 6.30 11.94
C VAL A 39 -3.48 6.65 11.33
N ARG A 40 -3.23 7.94 11.08
CA ARG A 40 -1.92 8.41 10.58
C ARG A 40 -0.80 8.19 11.59
N LEU A 41 -1.07 8.46 12.87
CA LEU A 41 -0.10 8.25 13.94
C LEU A 41 0.27 6.77 14.11
N ARG A 42 -0.70 5.87 13.98
CA ARG A 42 -0.46 4.43 14.01
C ARG A 42 0.21 3.92 12.74
N GLY A 43 -0.20 4.42 11.56
CA GLY A 43 0.32 3.96 10.30
C GLY A 43 0.36 2.43 10.19
N MET A 44 1.48 1.91 9.75
CA MET A 44 1.77 0.46 9.69
C MET A 44 2.16 -0.14 11.05
N LEU A 45 2.30 0.68 12.09
CA LEU A 45 2.75 0.28 13.41
C LEU A 45 1.79 -0.72 14.05
N GLY A 46 2.29 -1.85 14.53
CA GLY A 46 1.49 -2.90 15.15
C GLY A 46 0.49 -3.60 14.21
N ARG A 47 0.51 -3.28 12.92
CA ARG A 47 -0.32 -3.97 11.94
C ARG A 47 0.37 -5.22 11.41
N ARG A 48 -0.43 -6.21 11.07
CA ARG A 48 0.08 -7.38 10.36
C ARG A 48 0.41 -7.02 8.93
N PRO A 49 1.46 -7.60 8.33
CA PRO A 49 1.85 -7.30 6.95
C PRO A 49 0.80 -7.71 5.93
N VAL A 50 -0.13 -8.56 6.31
CA VAL A 50 -1.18 -9.09 5.44
C VAL A 50 -2.53 -8.87 6.10
N ALA A 51 -3.50 -8.43 5.32
CA ALA A 51 -4.88 -8.29 5.77
C ALA A 51 -5.54 -9.66 6.02
N ALA A 52 -6.70 -9.65 6.70
CA ALA A 52 -7.44 -10.89 7.01
C ALA A 52 -7.86 -11.69 5.77
N ASN A 53 -8.00 -11.03 4.62
CA ASN A 53 -8.32 -11.65 3.33
C ASN A 53 -7.10 -12.23 2.60
N GLY A 54 -5.91 -12.21 3.21
CA GLY A 54 -4.66 -12.69 2.62
C GLY A 54 -3.97 -11.72 1.65
N LEU A 55 -4.54 -10.53 1.40
CA LEU A 55 -3.93 -9.53 0.55
C LEU A 55 -2.90 -8.69 1.29
N PRO A 56 -1.85 -8.22 0.60
CA PRO A 56 -0.92 -7.24 1.16
C PRO A 56 -1.66 -5.97 1.57
N LEU A 57 -1.33 -5.42 2.73
CA LEU A 57 -1.87 -4.15 3.18
C LEU A 57 -1.13 -3.00 2.49
N VAL A 58 -1.86 -2.08 1.89
CA VAL A 58 -1.32 -0.80 1.41
C VAL A 58 -2.01 0.34 2.13
N MET A 59 -1.25 1.23 2.72
CA MET A 59 -1.76 2.43 3.37
C MET A 59 -1.38 3.69 2.60
N ALA A 60 -2.33 4.60 2.46
CA ALA A 60 -2.11 5.91 1.89
C ALA A 60 -2.21 6.99 2.97
N PHE A 61 -1.27 7.91 2.94
CA PHE A 61 -1.21 9.07 3.83
C PHE A 61 -1.35 10.34 2.99
N PRO A 62 -2.56 10.91 2.87
CA PRO A 62 -2.76 12.13 2.11
C PRO A 62 -2.08 13.33 2.77
N ARG A 63 -1.65 14.29 1.96
CA ARG A 63 -0.98 15.53 2.43
C ARG A 63 0.23 15.22 3.31
N CYS A 64 1.03 14.26 2.87
CA CYS A 64 2.21 13.81 3.58
C CYS A 64 3.40 13.78 2.62
N SER A 65 4.50 14.38 3.01
CA SER A 65 5.74 14.45 2.23
C SER A 65 6.94 13.88 2.97
N SER A 66 6.73 13.36 4.16
CA SER A 66 7.79 12.74 4.97
C SER A 66 7.22 11.65 5.84
N VAL A 67 7.95 10.54 5.95
CA VAL A 67 7.58 9.40 6.79
C VAL A 67 8.81 8.89 7.54
N HIS A 68 8.56 8.30 8.70
CA HIS A 68 9.57 7.57 9.46
C HIS A 68 9.11 6.14 9.72
N THR A 69 10.06 5.22 9.78
CA THR A 69 9.82 3.81 10.05
C THR A 69 10.18 3.43 11.48
N CYS A 70 10.23 4.40 12.39
CA CYS A 70 10.51 4.17 13.80
C CYS A 70 9.48 3.20 14.40
N PHE A 71 9.94 2.26 15.20
CA PHE A 71 9.11 1.23 15.84
C PHE A 71 8.43 0.24 14.90
N MET A 72 8.74 0.24 13.62
CA MET A 72 8.26 -0.79 12.70
C MET A 72 8.89 -2.15 13.04
N ALA A 73 8.09 -3.21 12.91
CA ALA A 73 8.53 -4.58 13.16
C ALA A 73 9.12 -5.28 11.92
N TYR A 74 8.96 -4.67 10.75
CA TYR A 74 9.37 -5.23 9.46
C TYR A 74 9.71 -4.10 8.47
N PRO A 75 10.51 -4.38 7.44
CA PRO A 75 10.78 -3.42 6.38
C PRO A 75 9.52 -3.10 5.56
N ILE A 76 9.44 -1.89 5.04
CA ILE A 76 8.34 -1.43 4.20
C ILE A 76 8.85 -0.84 2.89
N ASP A 77 8.00 -0.89 1.88
CA ASP A 77 8.17 -0.14 0.65
C ASP A 77 7.39 1.17 0.76
N ILE A 78 7.97 2.26 0.30
CA ILE A 78 7.44 3.61 0.38
C ILE A 78 7.41 4.21 -1.02
N ALA A 79 6.30 4.85 -1.39
CA ALA A 79 6.20 5.63 -2.62
C ALA A 79 5.58 7.00 -2.34
N PHE A 80 6.25 8.04 -2.80
CA PHE A 80 5.72 9.41 -2.80
C PHE A 80 5.08 9.70 -4.14
N ILE A 81 3.88 10.26 -4.13
CA ILE A 81 3.11 10.52 -5.33
C ILE A 81 2.62 11.97 -5.39
N ASP A 82 2.35 12.43 -6.60
CA ASP A 82 1.63 13.68 -6.83
C ASP A 82 0.11 13.48 -6.86
N ALA A 83 -0.64 14.57 -7.00
CA ALA A 83 -2.10 14.55 -7.03
C ALA A 83 -2.69 13.84 -8.27
N ARG A 84 -1.87 13.54 -9.27
CA ARG A 84 -2.26 12.80 -10.47
C ARG A 84 -1.94 11.31 -10.41
N GLY A 85 -1.26 10.86 -9.33
CA GLY A 85 -0.81 9.49 -9.17
C GLY A 85 0.51 9.19 -9.87
N ASN A 86 1.29 10.20 -10.23
CA ASN A 86 2.65 10.02 -10.71
C ASN A 86 3.58 9.71 -9.54
N ILE A 87 4.51 8.79 -9.73
CA ILE A 87 5.50 8.41 -8.73
C ILE A 87 6.62 9.44 -8.74
N LEU A 88 6.79 10.17 -7.63
CA LEU A 88 7.84 11.16 -7.45
C LEU A 88 9.12 10.55 -6.90
N ALA A 89 8.99 9.62 -5.98
CA ALA A 89 10.10 8.87 -5.41
C ALA A 89 9.61 7.50 -4.93
N ARG A 90 10.47 6.50 -5.00
CA ARG A 90 10.19 5.14 -4.56
C ARG A 90 11.37 4.61 -3.77
N TYR A 91 11.08 4.05 -2.60
CA TYR A 91 12.06 3.40 -1.73
C TYR A 91 11.59 2.00 -1.41
N GLU A 92 12.42 1.02 -1.67
CA GLU A 92 12.12 -0.39 -1.44
C GLU A 92 12.88 -0.93 -0.23
N ASN A 93 12.23 -1.81 0.50
CA ASN A 93 12.84 -2.50 1.64
C ASN A 93 13.49 -1.55 2.64
N VAL A 94 12.76 -0.50 3.02
CA VAL A 94 13.21 0.48 4.00
C VAL A 94 13.21 -0.15 5.38
N CYS A 95 14.38 -0.25 5.99
CA CYS A 95 14.54 -0.81 7.33
C CYS A 95 13.80 0.01 8.39
N PRO A 96 13.43 -0.59 9.55
CA PRO A 96 13.00 0.19 10.71
C PRO A 96 14.01 1.28 11.10
N TRP A 97 13.53 2.34 11.73
CA TRP A 97 14.32 3.49 12.21
C TRP A 97 14.95 4.35 11.11
N CYS A 98 14.33 4.39 9.96
CA CYS A 98 14.71 5.26 8.84
C CYS A 98 13.74 6.42 8.68
N MET A 99 14.14 7.43 7.92
CA MET A 99 13.32 8.55 7.52
C MET A 99 13.44 8.71 6.00
N CYS A 100 12.30 8.89 5.33
CA CYS A 100 12.23 9.20 3.90
C CYS A 100 11.39 10.46 3.72
N SER A 101 11.81 11.34 2.83
CA SER A 101 11.06 12.54 2.50
C SER A 101 11.13 12.85 1.01
N CYS A 102 10.09 13.48 0.51
CA CYS A 102 10.00 13.97 -0.86
C CYS A 102 9.23 15.27 -0.85
N PRO A 103 9.93 16.42 -0.78
CA PRO A 103 9.28 17.73 -0.81
C PRO A 103 8.38 17.87 -2.04
N GLY A 104 7.18 18.40 -1.85
CA GLY A 104 6.20 18.54 -2.91
C GLY A 104 5.33 17.31 -3.16
N ALA A 105 5.53 16.22 -2.45
CA ALA A 105 4.63 15.08 -2.53
C ALA A 105 3.23 15.45 -2.04
N TRP A 106 2.22 14.96 -2.76
CA TRP A 106 0.83 15.10 -2.38
C TRP A 106 0.39 14.02 -1.38
N ALA A 107 0.91 12.81 -1.54
CA ALA A 107 0.62 11.69 -0.65
C ALA A 107 1.77 10.69 -0.61
N VAL A 108 1.74 9.83 0.39
CA VAL A 108 2.65 8.70 0.56
C VAL A 108 1.85 7.41 0.56
N LEU A 109 2.36 6.40 -0.14
CA LEU A 109 1.88 5.03 -0.08
C LEU A 109 2.91 4.17 0.63
N GLU A 110 2.45 3.32 1.53
CA GLU A 110 3.29 2.36 2.26
C GLU A 110 2.72 0.96 2.14
N ARG A 111 3.59 -0.02 1.99
CA ARG A 111 3.25 -1.44 2.08
C ARG A 111 4.34 -2.23 2.77
N PRO A 112 4.05 -3.40 3.35
CA PRO A 112 5.09 -4.33 3.78
C PRO A 112 5.99 -4.69 2.59
N SER A 113 7.30 -4.74 2.82
CA SER A 113 8.23 -5.20 1.80
C SER A 113 7.95 -6.66 1.46
N ILE A 114 8.04 -7.01 0.18
CA ILE A 114 7.93 -8.40 -0.29
C ILE A 114 8.90 -9.33 0.43
N LEU A 115 10.09 -8.84 0.77
CA LEU A 115 11.08 -9.60 1.51
C LEU A 115 10.69 -9.89 2.97
N ALA A 116 9.78 -9.10 3.53
CA ALA A 116 9.23 -9.30 4.87
C ALA A 116 7.95 -10.15 4.87
N THR A 117 7.39 -10.45 3.71
CA THR A 117 6.20 -11.28 3.59
C THR A 117 6.55 -12.72 3.94
N PRO A 118 5.78 -13.39 4.81
CA PRO A 118 6.02 -14.78 5.16
C PRO A 118 6.10 -15.69 3.93
N PRO A 119 6.91 -16.74 3.94
CA PRO A 119 7.10 -17.64 2.78
C PRO A 119 5.80 -18.22 2.20
N ALA A 120 4.79 -18.41 3.04
CA ALA A 120 3.47 -18.90 2.62
C ALA A 120 2.71 -17.93 1.71
N LEU A 121 3.14 -16.66 1.66
CA LEU A 121 2.53 -15.61 0.84
C LEU A 121 3.47 -15.13 -0.26
N GLN A 122 4.70 -15.62 -0.27
CA GLN A 122 5.61 -15.48 -1.39
C GLN A 122 5.14 -16.44 -2.48
N GLN A 123 4.45 -15.88 -3.42
CA GLN A 123 4.00 -16.43 -4.69
C GLN A 123 4.29 -17.94 -4.92
N VAL A 124 3.29 -18.74 -4.67
CA VAL A 124 3.17 -19.99 -5.43
C VAL A 124 3.14 -19.58 -6.92
N PRO A 125 4.05 -20.07 -7.77
CA PRO A 125 4.00 -19.77 -9.19
C PRO A 125 2.59 -20.01 -9.73
N ALA A 126 2.13 -19.16 -10.61
CA ALA A 126 0.76 -19.24 -11.15
C ALA A 126 0.44 -20.63 -11.75
N GLU A 127 1.46 -21.34 -12.19
CA GLU A 127 1.38 -22.70 -12.71
C GLU A 127 1.01 -23.74 -11.65
N GLU A 128 1.51 -23.61 -10.42
CA GLU A 128 1.13 -24.53 -9.33
C GLU A 128 -0.28 -24.28 -8.78
N ILE A 129 -0.75 -23.03 -8.82
CA ILE A 129 -2.12 -22.68 -8.41
C ILE A 129 -3.14 -23.24 -9.42
N GLY A 130 -2.79 -23.25 -10.70
CA GLY A 130 -3.63 -23.81 -11.77
C GLY A 130 -3.85 -25.30 -11.63
N ASP A 131 -2.79 -26.04 -11.34
CA ASP A 131 -2.81 -27.50 -11.28
C ASP A 131 -3.52 -28.04 -10.03
N SER A 132 -3.31 -27.43 -8.88
CA SER A 132 -4.00 -27.83 -7.65
C SER A 132 -5.49 -27.51 -7.65
N ARG A 133 -5.95 -26.50 -8.38
CA ARG A 133 -7.38 -26.20 -8.54
C ARG A 133 -8.06 -27.14 -9.53
N LEU A 134 -7.40 -27.52 -10.60
CA LEU A 134 -7.91 -28.51 -11.55
C LEU A 134 -8.07 -29.88 -10.89
N SER A 135 -7.12 -30.29 -10.07
CA SER A 135 -7.19 -31.54 -9.30
C SER A 135 -8.34 -31.58 -8.29
N ALA A 136 -8.70 -30.44 -7.69
CA ALA A 136 -9.81 -30.37 -6.74
C ALA A 136 -11.20 -30.43 -7.42
N TYR A 137 -11.30 -30.09 -8.68
CA TYR A 137 -12.56 -30.17 -9.45
C TYR A 137 -12.79 -31.52 -10.11
N GLU A 138 -11.75 -32.34 -10.29
CA GLU A 138 -11.89 -33.68 -10.87
C GLU A 138 -12.29 -34.76 -9.85
N ILE A 139 -12.32 -34.44 -8.55
CA ILE A 139 -12.67 -35.37 -7.46
C ILE A 139 -14.10 -35.14 -6.94
N GLY A 140 -14.83 -34.17 -7.52
CA GLY A 140 -16.19 -33.83 -7.13
C GLY A 140 -17.25 -34.53 -7.97
#